data_43ec698cb57d68ef93a18f8300f07718
#
_entry.id   43ec698cb57d68ef93a18f8300f07718
#
_cell.length_a   1.000
_cell.length_b   1.000
_cell.length_c   1.000
_cell.angle_alpha   90.00
_cell.angle_beta   90.00
_cell.angle_gamma   90.00
#
_symmetry.space_group_name_H-M   'P 1'
#
loop_
_entity.id
_entity.type
_entity.pdbx_description
1 polymer ?
#
loop_
_entity_poly.entity_id
_entity_poly.type
_entity_poly.pdbx_seq_one_letter_code
_entity_poly.pdbx_strand_id
1 'polypeptide(L)'
;MATDHRVSDIQSGFMPGRGCVDQIFTLRQIVEKHLAVGRVVYAAFVDLERAFDSVDRCMLWNVLRKYGVNDNLLNVIRAIYENSSACVRVDGRYSDWFDVYKGVRQGCVMSPWLFNIIMDSCIKE
;
A
#
# COMPACT_ATOMS: atom_id res chain seq x y z
N MET A 1 11.58 -8.93 -11.54
CA MET A 1 10.31 -8.19 -11.46
C MET A 1 10.63 -6.73 -11.75
N ALA A 2 10.09 -6.17 -12.84
CA ALA A 2 10.58 -4.90 -13.43
C ALA A 2 10.13 -3.63 -12.69
N THR A 3 9.34 -3.72 -11.63
CA THR A 3 8.75 -2.57 -10.93
C THR A 3 9.39 -2.24 -9.59
N ASP A 4 10.21 -3.13 -9.02
CA ASP A 4 10.86 -2.92 -7.72
C ASP A 4 11.80 -1.70 -7.68
N HIS A 5 12.39 -1.35 -8.82
CA HIS A 5 13.28 -0.19 -8.95
C HIS A 5 12.55 1.15 -9.15
N ARG A 6 11.23 1.16 -9.24
CA ARG A 6 10.43 2.38 -9.44
C ARG A 6 9.77 2.89 -8.17
N VAL A 7 9.58 2.03 -7.18
CA VAL A 7 9.10 2.43 -5.85
C VAL A 7 10.24 3.15 -5.14
N SER A 8 9.92 4.24 -4.47
CA SER A 8 10.91 5.07 -3.77
C SER A 8 11.67 4.28 -2.70
N ASP A 9 12.97 4.57 -2.58
CA ASP A 9 13.82 3.98 -1.54
C ASP A 9 13.43 4.35 -0.10
N ILE A 10 12.59 5.36 0.07
CA ILE A 10 12.02 5.72 1.38
C ILE A 10 10.90 4.76 1.81
N GLN A 11 10.26 4.04 0.87
CA GLN A 11 9.24 3.05 1.18
C GLN A 11 9.87 1.83 1.86
N SER A 12 9.38 1.47 3.03
CA SER A 12 9.90 0.32 3.79
C SER A 12 8.85 -0.75 4.08
N GLY A 13 7.56 -0.39 4.13
CA GLY A 13 6.48 -1.34 4.32
C GLY A 13 6.40 -2.33 3.15
N PHE A 14 6.32 -3.62 3.45
CA PHE A 14 6.22 -4.71 2.46
C PHE A 14 7.34 -4.72 1.40
N MET A 15 8.54 -4.25 1.78
CA MET A 15 9.72 -4.29 0.92
C MET A 15 10.70 -5.36 1.39
N PRO A 16 11.31 -6.13 0.45
CA PRO A 16 12.33 -7.11 0.81
C PRO A 16 13.52 -6.49 1.54
N GLY A 17 13.97 -7.14 2.62
CA GLY A 17 15.14 -6.70 3.38
C GLY A 17 14.93 -5.44 4.22
N ARG A 18 13.71 -4.97 4.38
CA ARG A 18 13.36 -3.82 5.23
C ARG A 18 12.35 -4.22 6.31
N GLY A 19 12.57 -3.75 7.52
CA GLY A 19 11.71 -4.04 8.67
C GLY A 19 11.35 -2.80 9.48
N CYS A 20 10.36 -2.93 10.36
CA CYS A 20 9.97 -1.86 11.27
C CYS A 20 11.12 -1.41 12.17
N VAL A 21 12.02 -2.32 12.56
CA VAL A 21 13.19 -2.02 13.40
C VAL A 21 14.12 -1.03 12.69
N ASP A 22 14.33 -1.18 11.38
CA ASP A 22 15.17 -0.27 10.59
C ASP A 22 14.59 1.14 10.56
N GLN A 23 13.28 1.27 10.46
CA GLN A 23 12.57 2.55 10.49
C GLN A 23 12.66 3.22 11.86
N ILE A 24 12.46 2.47 12.93
CA ILE A 24 12.59 2.95 14.30
C ILE A 24 14.03 3.44 14.54
N PHE A 25 15.02 2.66 14.11
CA PHE A 25 16.43 3.03 14.22
C PHE A 25 16.75 4.31 13.44
N THR A 26 16.28 4.43 12.21
CA THR A 26 16.47 5.60 11.36
C THR A 26 15.87 6.85 12.00
N LEU A 27 14.62 6.77 12.47
CA LEU A 27 13.96 7.89 13.16
C LEU A 27 14.73 8.30 14.41
N ARG A 28 15.13 7.34 15.22
CA ARG A 28 15.95 7.58 16.42
C ARG A 28 17.25 8.28 16.07
N GLN A 29 17.99 7.84 15.05
CA GLN A 29 19.24 8.47 14.61
C GLN A 29 19.03 9.91 14.15
N ILE A 30 17.94 10.19 13.43
CA ILE A 30 17.60 11.55 13.01
C ILE A 30 17.39 12.44 14.24
N VAL A 31 16.57 11.99 15.19
CA VAL A 31 16.27 12.76 16.41
C VAL A 31 17.54 12.99 17.25
N GLU A 32 18.30 11.94 17.54
CA GLU A 32 19.53 12.04 18.37
C GLU A 32 20.55 13.00 17.76
N LYS A 33 20.79 12.92 16.43
CA LYS A 33 21.75 13.79 15.74
C LYS A 33 21.33 15.26 15.73
N HIS A 34 20.04 15.55 15.59
CA HIS A 34 19.55 16.93 15.61
C HIS A 34 19.58 17.51 17.01
N LEU A 35 19.19 16.75 18.03
CA LEU A 35 19.26 17.17 19.43
C LEU A 35 20.69 17.42 19.89
N ALA A 36 21.65 16.60 19.46
CA ALA A 36 23.07 16.76 19.80
C ALA A 36 23.66 18.10 19.35
N VAL A 37 23.09 18.73 18.32
CA VAL A 37 23.51 20.05 17.81
C VAL A 37 22.51 21.16 18.16
N GLY A 38 21.60 20.91 19.11
CA GLY A 38 20.63 21.89 19.60
C GLY A 38 19.54 22.25 18.58
N ARG A 39 19.28 21.40 17.56
CA ARG A 39 18.23 21.62 16.56
C ARG A 39 16.92 20.97 16.99
N VAL A 40 15.82 21.67 16.73
CA VAL A 40 14.47 21.13 16.94
C VAL A 40 14.10 20.19 15.80
N VAL A 41 13.45 19.07 16.13
CA VAL A 41 12.88 18.13 15.15
C VAL A 41 11.37 18.22 15.24
N TYR A 42 10.71 18.43 14.11
CA TYR A 42 9.27 18.32 13.99
C TYR A 42 8.95 17.01 13.26
N ALA A 43 8.05 16.21 13.83
CA ALA A 43 7.61 14.95 13.24
C ALA A 43 6.09 14.93 13.12
N ALA A 44 5.57 14.49 11.98
CA ALA A 44 4.15 14.22 11.78
C ALA A 44 3.98 12.73 11.46
N PHE A 45 3.08 12.07 12.19
CA PHE A 45 2.70 10.68 11.92
C PHE A 45 1.32 10.67 11.28
N VAL A 46 1.25 10.08 10.09
CA VAL A 46 0.00 9.98 9.32
C VAL A 46 -0.43 8.52 9.31
N ASP A 47 -1.64 8.27 9.79
CA ASP A 47 -2.28 6.95 9.73
C ASP A 47 -3.49 7.00 8.79
N LEU A 48 -3.65 5.96 7.99
CA LEU A 48 -4.71 5.89 6.98
C LEU A 48 -5.84 4.99 7.46
N GLU A 49 -7.02 5.56 7.62
CA GLU A 49 -8.20 4.79 7.98
C GLU A 49 -8.57 3.79 6.86
N ARG A 50 -8.69 2.50 7.23
CA ARG A 50 -9.07 1.41 6.31
C ARG A 50 -8.27 1.41 5.01
N ALA A 51 -6.97 1.58 5.11
CA ALA A 51 -6.07 1.81 3.99
C ALA A 51 -6.31 0.87 2.80
N PHE A 52 -6.34 -0.45 3.03
CA PHE A 52 -6.59 -1.44 1.98
C PHE A 52 -8.00 -1.39 1.40
N ASP A 53 -9.00 -1.17 2.24
CA ASP A 53 -10.42 -1.20 1.83
C ASP A 53 -10.83 0.10 1.12
N SER A 54 -10.06 1.18 1.31
CA SER A 54 -10.36 2.52 0.77
C SER A 54 -9.75 2.78 -0.61
N VAL A 55 -8.88 1.90 -1.10
CA VAL A 55 -8.20 2.07 -2.40
C VAL A 55 -9.22 2.22 -3.53
N ASP A 56 -9.17 3.34 -4.26
CA ASP A 56 -9.92 3.51 -5.50
C ASP A 56 -9.26 2.68 -6.61
N ARG A 57 -10.01 1.71 -7.16
CA ARG A 57 -9.49 0.80 -8.18
C ARG A 57 -9.23 1.51 -9.51
N CYS A 58 -10.02 2.53 -9.87
CA CYS A 58 -9.76 3.28 -11.11
C CYS A 58 -8.46 4.05 -11.01
N MET A 59 -8.20 4.68 -9.87
CA MET A 59 -6.93 5.33 -9.58
C MET A 59 -5.77 4.31 -9.59
N LEU A 60 -5.94 3.17 -8.97
CA LEU A 60 -4.95 2.09 -8.95
C LEU A 60 -4.53 1.68 -10.37
N TRP A 61 -5.49 1.47 -11.29
CA TRP A 61 -5.19 1.09 -12.67
C TRP A 61 -4.39 2.15 -13.41
N ASN A 62 -4.68 3.42 -13.19
CA ASN A 62 -3.95 4.54 -13.80
C ASN A 62 -2.51 4.62 -13.25
N VAL A 63 -2.36 4.45 -11.95
CA VAL A 63 -1.05 4.44 -11.30
C VAL A 63 -0.20 3.27 -11.80
N LEU A 64 -0.75 2.06 -11.89
CA LEU A 64 -0.04 0.89 -12.42
C LEU A 64 0.50 1.11 -13.85
N ARG A 65 -0.28 1.78 -14.73
CA ARG A 65 0.22 2.17 -16.04
C ARG A 65 1.38 3.14 -15.97
N LYS A 66 1.28 4.17 -15.13
CA LYS A 66 2.38 5.14 -14.91
C LYS A 66 3.66 4.43 -14.43
N TYR A 67 3.53 3.37 -13.65
CA TYR A 67 4.65 2.55 -13.19
C TYR A 67 5.13 1.51 -14.21
N GLY A 68 4.53 1.49 -15.41
CA GLY A 68 4.97 0.69 -16.55
C GLY A 68 4.49 -0.76 -16.52
N VAL A 69 3.42 -1.04 -15.79
CA VAL A 69 2.71 -2.31 -15.93
C VAL A 69 2.05 -2.34 -17.30
N ASN A 70 2.37 -3.37 -18.10
CA ASN A 70 1.79 -3.51 -19.45
C ASN A 70 0.30 -3.82 -19.40
N ASP A 71 -0.41 -3.48 -20.47
CA ASP A 71 -1.87 -3.63 -20.52
C ASP A 71 -2.34 -5.09 -20.38
N ASN A 72 -1.57 -6.08 -20.87
CA ASN A 72 -1.94 -7.47 -20.71
C ASN A 72 -1.97 -7.89 -19.23
N LEU A 73 -0.92 -7.55 -18.47
CA LEU A 73 -0.86 -7.83 -17.03
C LEU A 73 -1.91 -7.02 -16.28
N LEU A 74 -2.09 -5.75 -16.65
CA LEU A 74 -3.12 -4.90 -16.06
C LEU A 74 -4.51 -5.48 -16.22
N ASN A 75 -4.84 -5.99 -17.41
CA ASN A 75 -6.13 -6.64 -17.70
C ASN A 75 -6.33 -7.91 -16.84
N VAL A 76 -5.28 -8.71 -16.64
CA VAL A 76 -5.34 -9.87 -15.74
C VAL A 76 -5.61 -9.42 -14.29
N ILE A 77 -4.90 -8.40 -13.82
CA ILE A 77 -5.13 -7.87 -12.46
C ILE A 77 -6.56 -7.33 -12.32
N ARG A 78 -7.06 -6.60 -13.29
CA ARG A 78 -8.44 -6.10 -13.31
C ARG A 78 -9.46 -7.23 -13.24
N ALA A 79 -9.29 -8.27 -14.06
CA ALA A 79 -10.18 -9.43 -14.08
C ALA A 79 -10.28 -10.14 -12.72
N ILE A 80 -9.19 -10.14 -11.92
CA ILE A 80 -9.21 -10.68 -10.54
C ILE A 80 -10.12 -9.87 -9.63
N TYR A 81 -10.25 -8.55 -9.86
CA TYR A 81 -11.06 -7.64 -9.06
C TYR A 81 -12.46 -7.39 -9.62
N GLU A 82 -12.72 -7.75 -10.87
CA GLU A 82 -14.05 -7.72 -11.47
C GLU A 82 -14.98 -8.70 -10.76
N ASN A 83 -16.24 -8.32 -10.59
CA ASN A 83 -17.26 -9.12 -9.91
C ASN A 83 -16.85 -9.63 -8.51
N SER A 84 -16.05 -8.83 -7.80
CA SER A 84 -15.67 -9.14 -6.42
C SER A 84 -16.89 -9.02 -5.52
N SER A 85 -17.23 -10.09 -4.82
CA SER A 85 -18.29 -10.11 -3.81
C SER A 85 -17.77 -10.62 -2.48
N ALA A 86 -18.45 -10.28 -1.41
CA ALA A 86 -18.15 -10.70 -0.06
C ALA A 86 -19.43 -11.09 0.69
N CYS A 87 -19.30 -11.86 1.75
CA CYS A 87 -20.36 -12.11 2.71
C CYS A 87 -19.78 -12.07 4.13
N VAL A 88 -20.61 -11.79 5.10
CA VAL A 88 -20.21 -11.79 6.52
C VAL A 88 -20.55 -13.14 7.14
N ARG A 89 -19.65 -13.67 7.94
CA ARG A 89 -19.88 -14.90 8.72
C ARG A 89 -19.91 -14.56 10.20
N VAL A 90 -21.04 -14.88 10.86
CA VAL A 90 -21.23 -14.73 12.30
C VAL A 90 -21.81 -16.04 12.84
N ASP A 91 -21.20 -16.62 13.85
CA ASP A 91 -21.66 -17.86 14.52
C ASP A 91 -21.98 -19.02 13.55
N GLY A 92 -21.14 -19.15 12.51
CA GLY A 92 -21.31 -20.20 11.50
C GLY A 92 -22.37 -19.93 10.43
N ARG A 93 -23.10 -18.84 10.52
CA ARG A 93 -24.10 -18.40 9.53
C ARG A 93 -23.50 -17.37 8.60
N TYR A 94 -23.89 -17.40 7.33
CA TYR A 94 -23.46 -16.44 6.31
C TYR A 94 -24.59 -15.46 5.99
N SER A 95 -24.23 -14.18 5.78
CA SER A 95 -25.13 -13.18 5.18
C SER A 95 -25.34 -13.47 3.70
N ASP A 96 -26.25 -12.73 3.07
CA ASP A 96 -26.29 -12.62 1.61
C ASP A 96 -24.98 -12.05 1.07
N TRP A 97 -24.66 -12.39 -0.18
CA TRP A 97 -23.50 -11.86 -0.87
C TRP A 97 -23.75 -10.43 -1.31
N PHE A 98 -22.76 -9.57 -1.15
CA PHE A 98 -22.77 -8.19 -1.61
C PHE A 98 -21.54 -7.87 -2.44
N ASP A 99 -21.69 -6.95 -3.40
CA ASP A 99 -20.62 -6.56 -4.29
C ASP A 99 -19.60 -5.63 -3.60
N VAL A 100 -18.33 -5.81 -3.95
CA VAL A 100 -17.21 -5.01 -3.44
C VAL A 100 -16.56 -4.25 -4.58
N TYR A 101 -16.84 -2.95 -4.68
CA TYR A 101 -16.43 -2.11 -5.80
C TYR A 101 -15.09 -1.39 -5.60
N LYS A 102 -14.56 -1.34 -4.39
CA LYS A 102 -13.31 -0.66 -4.04
C LYS A 102 -12.44 -1.51 -3.12
N GLY A 103 -11.23 -1.04 -2.89
CA GLY A 103 -10.27 -1.71 -2.02
C GLY A 103 -9.48 -2.82 -2.72
N VAL A 104 -8.39 -3.19 -2.08
CA VAL A 104 -7.58 -4.36 -2.42
C VAL A 104 -7.80 -5.47 -1.39
N ARG A 105 -7.73 -6.74 -1.84
CA ARG A 105 -8.09 -7.89 -1.00
C ARG A 105 -7.07 -8.08 0.13
N GLN A 106 -7.54 -8.06 1.37
CA GLN A 106 -6.72 -8.43 2.51
C GLN A 106 -6.38 -9.93 2.45
N GLY A 107 -5.13 -10.27 2.77
CA GLY A 107 -4.63 -11.66 2.68
C GLY A 107 -4.20 -12.11 1.27
N CYS A 108 -4.39 -11.30 0.24
CA CYS A 108 -3.86 -11.57 -1.10
C CYS A 108 -2.37 -11.18 -1.16
N VAL A 109 -1.52 -12.06 -1.68
CA VAL A 109 -0.07 -11.81 -1.83
C VAL A 109 0.25 -10.58 -2.68
N MET A 110 -0.61 -10.25 -3.63
CA MET A 110 -0.44 -9.12 -4.54
C MET A 110 -0.85 -7.78 -3.91
N SER A 111 -1.79 -7.78 -2.98
CA SER A 111 -2.37 -6.55 -2.42
C SER A 111 -1.35 -5.63 -1.72
N PRO A 112 -0.38 -6.11 -0.94
CA PRO A 112 0.65 -5.25 -0.37
C PRO A 112 1.47 -4.52 -1.43
N TRP A 113 1.79 -5.18 -2.54
CA TRP A 113 2.52 -4.58 -3.65
C TRP A 113 1.70 -3.52 -4.39
N LEU A 114 0.42 -3.79 -4.66
CA LEU A 114 -0.51 -2.83 -5.25
C LEU A 114 -0.66 -1.60 -4.36
N PHE A 115 -0.76 -1.82 -3.06
CA PHE A 115 -0.87 -0.75 -2.08
C PHE A 115 0.40 0.11 -2.02
N ASN A 116 1.58 -0.51 -2.01
CA ASN A 116 2.86 0.22 -2.04
C ASN A 116 2.99 1.14 -3.25
N ILE A 117 2.57 0.70 -4.43
CA ILE A 117 2.60 1.52 -5.65
C ILE A 117 1.68 2.74 -5.53
N ILE A 118 0.48 2.58 -4.98
CA ILE A 118 -0.42 3.71 -4.73
C ILE A 118 0.20 4.68 -3.73
N MET A 119 0.71 4.18 -2.61
CA MET A 119 1.31 5.01 -1.58
C MET A 119 2.52 5.79 -2.11
N ASP A 120 3.38 5.13 -2.88
CA ASP A 120 4.52 5.78 -3.52
C ASP A 120 4.10 6.87 -4.51
N SER A 121 3.02 6.65 -5.26
CA SER A 121 2.44 7.69 -6.14
C SER A 121 1.92 8.88 -5.35
N CYS A 122 1.23 8.67 -4.23
CA CYS A 122 0.70 9.74 -3.39
C CYS A 122 1.80 10.57 -2.69
N ILE A 123 2.94 9.96 -2.37
CA ILE A 123 4.05 10.65 -1.70
C ILE A 123 4.89 11.48 -2.71
N LYS A 124 4.90 11.08 -3.98
CA LYS A 124 5.68 11.76 -5.03
C LYS A 124 4.97 12.96 -5.66
N GLU A 125 3.67 13.12 -5.44
CA GLU A 125 2.90 14.29 -5.85
C GLU A 125 3.05 15.44 -4.84
#